data_362b5ff9b266995095963128735e0480
#
_entry.id   362b5ff9b266995095963128735e0480
#
_cell.length_a   1.000
_cell.length_b   1.000
_cell.length_c   1.000
_cell.angle_alpha   90.00
_cell.angle_beta   90.00
_cell.angle_gamma   90.00
#
_symmetry.space_group_name_H-M   'P 1'
#
loop_
_entity.id
_entity.type
_entity.pdbx_description
1 polymer ?
#
loop_
_entity_poly.entity_id
_entity_poly.type
_entity_poly.pdbx_seq_one_letter_code
_entity_poly.pdbx_strand_id
1 'polypeptide(L)'
;MKALKIFLMILALMIIPARSFADMPEITAGQTYFDIMKGHYVLKDNVKVKMKNHGVTATITANEARVNVMTQRCWAIGKVDFSHEDYNVKCNDAFMRWDNKTAELVGNVDFEGKKSVKVKSKTAVFNWETKEADFYGDVKVTAQKDLQFAEGLKLEKGTYAHVRYNVTENKILQLDKKFDIPEIEIPDPDK
;
A
#
# COMPACT_ATOMS: atom_id res chain seq x y z
N MET A 1 19.97 3.82 -20.56
CA MET A 1 18.80 4.70 -20.77
C MET A 1 17.56 3.99 -21.36
N LYS A 2 17.68 3.08 -22.36
CA LYS A 2 16.51 2.34 -22.89
C LYS A 2 15.89 1.36 -21.89
N ALA A 3 16.71 0.62 -21.14
CA ALA A 3 16.25 -0.33 -20.12
C ALA A 3 15.51 0.36 -18.96
N LEU A 4 15.96 1.55 -18.54
CA LEU A 4 15.31 2.36 -17.52
C LEU A 4 13.92 2.85 -17.97
N LYS A 5 13.75 3.18 -19.26
CA LYS A 5 12.45 3.58 -19.82
C LYS A 5 11.45 2.41 -19.88
N ILE A 6 11.91 1.21 -20.16
CA ILE A 6 11.09 -0.02 -20.15
C ILE A 6 10.68 -0.35 -18.72
N PHE A 7 11.57 -0.21 -17.75
CA PHE A 7 11.29 -0.37 -16.32
C PHE A 7 10.24 0.62 -15.81
N LEU A 8 10.38 1.89 -16.16
CA LEU A 8 9.42 2.95 -15.88
C LEU A 8 8.02 2.64 -16.44
N MET A 9 7.97 2.06 -17.66
CA MET A 9 6.72 1.66 -18.30
C MET A 9 6.02 0.50 -17.56
N ILE A 10 6.80 -0.42 -17.01
CA ILE A 10 6.28 -1.59 -16.28
C ILE A 10 5.79 -1.20 -14.88
N LEU A 11 6.50 -0.34 -14.17
CA LEU A 11 6.05 0.19 -12.88
C LEU A 11 4.74 1.00 -13.01
N ALA A 12 4.58 1.74 -14.13
CA ALA A 12 3.34 2.46 -14.45
C ALA A 12 2.17 1.52 -14.78
N LEU A 13 2.43 0.43 -15.51
CA LEU A 13 1.43 -0.59 -15.81
C LEU A 13 0.90 -1.29 -14.55
N MET A 14 1.67 -1.27 -13.49
CA MET A 14 1.38 -2.04 -12.28
C MET A 14 0.37 -1.38 -11.35
N ILE A 15 0.07 -0.10 -11.47
CA ILE A 15 -0.80 0.62 -10.53
C ILE A 15 -2.10 1.11 -11.18
N ILE A 16 -2.25 0.92 -12.51
CA ILE A 16 -3.34 1.50 -13.30
C ILE A 16 -4.11 0.39 -14.01
N PRO A 17 -5.45 0.35 -13.92
CA PRO A 17 -6.24 -0.51 -14.80
C PRO A 17 -5.96 -0.17 -16.26
N ALA A 18 -5.83 -1.17 -17.10
CA ALA A 18 -5.30 -1.19 -18.46
C ALA A 18 -6.01 -0.29 -19.50
N ARG A 19 -6.18 1.00 -19.22
CA ARG A 19 -6.65 1.99 -20.22
C ARG A 19 -5.95 3.34 -20.03
N SER A 20 -5.10 3.64 -21.00
CA SER A 20 -4.34 4.87 -21.27
C SER A 20 -2.99 4.99 -20.58
N PHE A 21 -1.94 5.04 -21.39
CA PHE A 21 -0.61 5.53 -21.05
C PHE A 21 -0.68 7.05 -20.81
N ALA A 22 -1.12 7.43 -19.62
CA ALA A 22 -0.99 8.80 -19.16
C ALA A 22 0.26 8.85 -18.28
N ASP A 23 1.12 9.79 -18.53
CA ASP A 23 2.33 10.19 -17.82
C ASP A 23 3.20 9.07 -17.20
N MET A 24 4.42 8.93 -17.70
CA MET A 24 5.40 8.02 -17.10
C MET A 24 5.69 8.45 -15.65
N PRO A 25 5.81 7.49 -14.69
CA PRO A 25 6.13 7.83 -13.33
C PRO A 25 7.51 8.50 -13.23
N GLU A 26 7.56 9.53 -12.39
CA GLU A 26 8.81 10.16 -12.00
C GLU A 26 9.46 9.33 -10.90
N ILE A 27 10.64 8.77 -11.14
CA ILE A 27 11.41 8.01 -10.15
C ILE A 27 12.67 8.75 -9.78
N THR A 28 12.90 8.90 -8.47
CA THR A 28 14.12 9.43 -7.89
C THR A 28 14.66 8.43 -6.88
N ALA A 29 15.95 8.12 -6.97
CA ALA A 29 16.69 7.30 -6.00
C ALA A 29 18.16 7.67 -6.08
N GLY A 30 18.91 7.49 -5.00
CA GLY A 30 20.37 7.70 -4.99
C GLY A 30 21.09 6.67 -5.83
N GLN A 31 20.61 5.43 -5.84
CA GLN A 31 21.17 4.32 -6.63
C GLN A 31 20.06 3.55 -7.33
N THR A 32 20.34 3.14 -8.58
CA THR A 32 19.45 2.28 -9.37
C THR A 32 20.26 1.28 -10.16
N TYR A 33 19.99 0.00 -10.00
CA TYR A 33 20.63 -1.07 -10.75
C TYR A 33 19.70 -2.27 -10.95
N PHE A 34 20.08 -3.17 -11.85
CA PHE A 34 19.40 -4.43 -12.06
C PHE A 34 20.24 -5.58 -11.50
N ASP A 35 19.69 -6.31 -10.54
CA ASP A 35 20.24 -7.53 -10.00
C ASP A 35 19.88 -8.69 -10.92
N ILE A 36 20.84 -9.10 -11.76
CA ILE A 36 20.65 -10.15 -12.76
C ILE A 36 20.37 -11.50 -12.11
N MET A 37 21.00 -11.77 -10.97
CA MET A 37 20.88 -13.08 -10.30
C MET A 37 19.47 -13.30 -9.75
N LYS A 38 18.81 -12.23 -9.33
CA LYS A 38 17.46 -12.24 -8.71
C LYS A 38 16.37 -11.77 -9.66
N GLY A 39 16.73 -11.20 -10.79
CA GLY A 39 15.75 -10.60 -11.71
C GLY A 39 15.07 -9.36 -11.16
N HIS A 40 15.70 -8.65 -10.22
CA HIS A 40 15.14 -7.48 -9.57
C HIS A 40 15.74 -6.18 -10.08
N TYR A 41 14.88 -5.21 -10.34
CA TYR A 41 15.30 -3.81 -10.32
C TYR A 41 15.36 -3.35 -8.88
N VAL A 42 16.48 -2.75 -8.49
CA VAL A 42 16.75 -2.27 -7.14
C VAL A 42 16.94 -0.77 -7.16
N LEU A 43 16.21 -0.09 -6.30
CA LEU A 43 16.28 1.35 -6.05
C LEU A 43 16.66 1.54 -4.59
N LYS A 44 17.68 2.34 -4.31
CA LYS A 44 18.16 2.61 -2.93
C LYS A 44 18.35 4.09 -2.70
N ASP A 45 18.40 4.44 -1.43
CA ASP A 45 18.70 5.77 -0.93
C ASP A 45 17.64 6.82 -1.31
N ASN A 46 16.66 6.99 -0.42
CA ASN A 46 15.58 7.96 -0.56
C ASN A 46 14.76 7.76 -1.85
N VAL A 47 14.26 6.57 -2.01
CA VAL A 47 13.39 6.24 -3.16
C VAL A 47 12.13 7.07 -3.09
N LYS A 48 11.79 7.71 -4.22
CA LYS A 48 10.54 8.40 -4.42
C LYS A 48 9.99 8.06 -5.80
N VAL A 49 8.78 7.56 -5.84
CA VAL A 49 8.03 7.28 -7.06
C VAL A 49 6.76 8.12 -7.05
N LYS A 50 6.61 8.98 -8.06
CA LYS A 50 5.42 9.80 -8.24
C LYS A 50 4.73 9.42 -9.53
N MET A 51 3.44 9.17 -9.44
CA MET A 51 2.60 8.77 -10.56
C MET A 51 1.45 9.75 -10.70
N LYS A 52 1.12 10.06 -11.96
CA LYS A 52 -0.09 10.82 -12.29
C LYS A 52 -0.97 9.99 -13.21
N ASN A 53 -2.24 9.91 -12.89
CA ASN A 53 -3.22 9.25 -13.74
C ASN A 53 -4.55 10.00 -13.67
N HIS A 54 -5.04 10.49 -14.83
CA HIS A 54 -6.32 11.23 -14.93
C HIS A 54 -6.47 12.36 -13.90
N GLY A 55 -5.39 13.10 -13.64
CA GLY A 55 -5.38 14.20 -12.66
C GLY A 55 -5.10 13.78 -11.22
N VAL A 56 -5.15 12.50 -10.89
CA VAL A 56 -4.83 11.96 -9.57
C VAL A 56 -3.33 11.76 -9.43
N THR A 57 -2.76 12.23 -8.34
CA THR A 57 -1.35 12.03 -8.02
C THR A 57 -1.20 11.05 -6.87
N ALA A 58 -0.39 10.01 -7.07
CA ALA A 58 0.07 9.12 -6.02
C ALA A 58 1.59 9.21 -5.88
N THR A 59 2.07 9.20 -4.65
CA THR A 59 3.51 9.24 -4.34
C THR A 59 3.84 8.15 -3.34
N ILE A 60 4.90 7.39 -3.60
CA ILE A 60 5.47 6.42 -2.66
C ILE A 60 6.89 6.85 -2.34
N THR A 61 7.25 6.87 -1.06
CA THR A 61 8.62 7.01 -0.61
C THR A 61 9.03 5.83 0.27
N ALA A 62 10.30 5.42 0.19
CA ALA A 62 10.89 4.36 0.99
C ALA A 62 12.42 4.52 1.05
N ASN A 63 13.08 3.78 1.93
CA ASN A 63 14.56 3.73 1.91
C ASN A 63 15.05 2.93 0.70
N GLU A 64 14.39 1.82 0.41
CA GLU A 64 14.70 0.92 -0.72
C GLU A 64 13.41 0.44 -1.38
N ALA A 65 13.45 0.20 -2.69
CA ALA A 65 12.41 -0.52 -3.40
C ALA A 65 13.01 -1.56 -4.32
N ARG A 66 12.34 -2.70 -4.45
CA ARG A 66 12.70 -3.77 -5.38
C ARG A 66 11.50 -4.19 -6.20
N VAL A 67 11.71 -4.44 -7.47
CA VAL A 67 10.66 -4.86 -8.39
C VAL A 67 11.12 -6.06 -9.18
N ASN A 68 10.40 -7.17 -9.04
CA ASN A 68 10.52 -8.32 -9.92
C ASN A 68 9.41 -8.28 -10.97
N VAL A 69 9.81 -7.97 -12.19
CA VAL A 69 8.88 -7.82 -13.31
C VAL A 69 8.27 -9.15 -13.74
N MET A 70 9.05 -10.21 -13.68
CA MET A 70 8.59 -11.54 -14.12
C MET A 70 7.54 -12.13 -13.22
N THR A 71 7.72 -11.95 -11.89
CA THR A 71 6.77 -12.43 -10.88
C THR A 71 5.72 -11.38 -10.51
N GLN A 72 5.81 -10.17 -11.06
CA GLN A 72 4.91 -9.05 -10.78
C GLN A 72 4.83 -8.74 -9.27
N ARG A 73 5.98 -8.65 -8.60
CA ARG A 73 6.12 -8.37 -7.18
C ARG A 73 6.93 -7.12 -6.94
N CYS A 74 6.55 -6.36 -5.92
CA CYS A 74 7.28 -5.16 -5.52
C CYS A 74 7.42 -5.10 -4.00
N TRP A 75 8.60 -4.76 -3.53
CA TRP A 75 8.93 -4.48 -2.14
C TRP A 75 9.24 -3.01 -1.99
N ALA A 76 8.66 -2.37 -1.00
CA ALA A 76 9.08 -1.07 -0.48
C ALA A 76 9.55 -1.28 0.95
N ILE A 77 10.80 -0.96 1.23
CA ILE A 77 11.50 -1.35 2.46
C ILE A 77 11.97 -0.10 3.20
N GLY A 78 11.61 -0.02 4.46
CA GLY A 78 12.03 1.01 5.40
C GLY A 78 11.36 2.35 5.20
N LYS A 79 10.60 2.79 6.20
CA LYS A 79 9.93 4.11 6.26
C LYS A 79 9.04 4.38 5.04
N VAL A 80 8.18 3.44 4.74
CA VAL A 80 7.24 3.57 3.61
C VAL A 80 6.22 4.66 3.94
N ASP A 81 6.05 5.61 3.03
CA ASP A 81 5.01 6.64 3.07
C ASP A 81 4.34 6.69 1.69
N PHE A 82 3.08 6.26 1.65
CA PHE A 82 2.25 6.31 0.46
C PHE A 82 1.22 7.41 0.59
N SER A 83 1.19 8.33 -0.36
CA SER A 83 0.24 9.44 -0.42
C SER A 83 -0.58 9.36 -1.69
N HIS A 84 -1.88 9.41 -1.54
CA HIS A 84 -2.88 9.47 -2.60
C HIS A 84 -3.87 10.60 -2.29
N GLU A 85 -4.67 11.05 -3.25
CA GLU A 85 -5.65 12.12 -3.00
C GLU A 85 -6.66 11.78 -1.91
N ASP A 86 -7.03 10.51 -1.80
CA ASP A 86 -8.08 10.05 -0.89
C ASP A 86 -7.56 9.48 0.44
N TYR A 87 -6.27 9.15 0.52
CA TYR A 87 -5.70 8.57 1.73
C TYR A 87 -4.17 8.64 1.74
N ASN A 88 -3.62 8.59 2.96
CA ASN A 88 -2.20 8.42 3.22
C ASN A 88 -1.99 7.17 4.06
N VAL A 89 -0.89 6.47 3.82
CA VAL A 89 -0.51 5.29 4.59
C VAL A 89 0.97 5.35 4.92
N LYS A 90 1.32 5.12 6.18
CA LYS A 90 2.69 4.95 6.63
C LYS A 90 2.86 3.58 7.25
N CYS A 91 4.00 2.95 6.99
CA CYS A 91 4.37 1.67 7.60
C CYS A 91 5.90 1.50 7.57
N ASN A 92 6.39 0.43 8.18
CA ASN A 92 7.81 0.12 8.06
C ASN A 92 8.13 -0.41 6.67
N ASP A 93 7.40 -1.43 6.23
CA ASP A 93 7.63 -2.12 4.97
C ASP A 93 6.31 -2.45 4.28
N ALA A 94 6.34 -2.57 2.96
CA ALA A 94 5.20 -2.95 2.14
C ALA A 94 5.59 -3.95 1.05
N PHE A 95 4.70 -4.89 0.76
CA PHE A 95 4.85 -5.87 -0.29
C PHE A 95 3.59 -5.90 -1.17
N MET A 96 3.76 -5.75 -2.47
CA MET A 96 2.66 -5.69 -3.43
C MET A 96 2.71 -6.87 -4.39
N ARG A 97 1.56 -7.48 -4.61
CA ARG A 97 1.35 -8.57 -5.55
C ARG A 97 0.25 -8.21 -6.54
N TRP A 98 0.59 -8.25 -7.82
CA TRP A 98 -0.36 -7.90 -8.88
C TRP A 98 -1.30 -9.02 -9.27
N ASP A 99 -0.86 -10.25 -9.11
CA ASP A 99 -1.66 -11.42 -9.39
C ASP A 99 -2.97 -11.47 -8.58
N ASN A 100 -2.90 -11.10 -7.31
CA ASN A 100 -4.06 -11.03 -6.41
C ASN A 100 -4.49 -9.61 -6.03
N LYS A 101 -3.83 -8.58 -6.61
CA LYS A 101 -4.14 -7.16 -6.43
C LYS A 101 -4.11 -6.69 -4.97
N THR A 102 -3.14 -7.18 -4.21
CA THR A 102 -2.98 -6.88 -2.79
C THR A 102 -1.68 -6.16 -2.48
N ALA A 103 -1.74 -5.29 -1.48
CA ALA A 103 -0.60 -4.73 -0.78
C ALA A 103 -0.64 -5.17 0.68
N GLU A 104 0.40 -5.82 1.15
CA GLU A 104 0.64 -6.20 2.54
C GLU A 104 1.53 -5.14 3.18
N LEU A 105 1.09 -4.59 4.31
CA LEU A 105 1.74 -3.51 5.03
C LEU A 105 2.14 -4.02 6.41
N VAL A 106 3.39 -3.86 6.78
CA VAL A 106 3.92 -4.42 8.02
C VAL A 106 4.63 -3.35 8.84
N GLY A 107 4.36 -3.37 10.14
CA GLY A 107 5.01 -2.54 11.15
C GLY A 107 4.49 -1.10 11.21
N ASN A 108 3.88 -0.77 12.34
CA ASN A 108 3.41 0.58 12.66
C ASN A 108 2.54 1.21 11.55
N VAL A 109 1.57 0.46 11.06
CA VAL A 109 0.65 0.98 10.03
C VAL A 109 -0.15 2.14 10.58
N ASP A 110 -0.07 3.29 9.92
CA ASP A 110 -0.83 4.51 10.20
C ASP A 110 -1.55 4.94 8.91
N PHE A 111 -2.84 4.70 8.87
CA PHE A 111 -3.71 5.04 7.75
C PHE A 111 -4.55 6.27 8.08
N GLU A 112 -4.61 7.21 7.15
CA GLU A 112 -5.44 8.40 7.24
C GLU A 112 -6.25 8.56 5.94
N GLY A 113 -7.56 8.38 6.03
CA GLY A 113 -8.50 8.59 4.92
C GLY A 113 -8.90 10.06 4.77
N LYS A 114 -9.24 10.49 3.56
CA LYS A 114 -9.61 11.87 3.20
C LYS A 114 -10.75 12.46 4.06
N LYS A 115 -11.66 11.62 4.52
CA LYS A 115 -12.78 12.02 5.38
C LYS A 115 -12.47 11.86 6.87
N SER A 116 -11.15 11.90 7.18
CA SER A 116 -10.64 11.95 8.55
C SER A 116 -10.88 10.69 9.39
N VAL A 117 -11.03 9.53 8.78
CA VAL A 117 -10.84 8.28 9.49
C VAL A 117 -9.34 8.05 9.66
N LYS A 118 -8.91 7.74 10.87
CA LYS A 118 -7.54 7.31 11.15
C LYS A 118 -7.57 5.91 11.73
N VAL A 119 -6.73 5.04 11.18
CA VAL A 119 -6.59 3.66 11.66
C VAL A 119 -5.12 3.39 11.92
N LYS A 120 -4.80 2.93 13.13
CA LYS A 120 -3.47 2.45 13.50
C LYS A 120 -3.53 0.95 13.78
N SER A 121 -2.56 0.20 13.25
CA SER A 121 -2.49 -1.26 13.43
C SER A 121 -1.05 -1.77 13.38
N LYS A 122 -0.84 -3.05 13.66
CA LYS A 122 0.46 -3.70 13.47
C LYS A 122 0.72 -4.03 12.02
N THR A 123 -0.30 -4.56 11.34
CA THR A 123 -0.26 -4.95 9.92
C THR A 123 -1.57 -4.57 9.24
N ALA A 124 -1.54 -4.50 7.90
CA ALA A 124 -2.74 -4.36 7.09
C ALA A 124 -2.59 -5.04 5.74
N VAL A 125 -3.71 -5.42 5.14
CA VAL A 125 -3.79 -5.89 3.77
C VAL A 125 -4.79 -5.00 3.03
N PHE A 126 -4.34 -4.39 1.95
CA PHE A 126 -5.19 -3.58 1.08
C PHE A 126 -5.41 -4.31 -0.25
N ASN A 127 -6.65 -4.49 -0.65
CA ASN A 127 -7.01 -4.98 -1.96
C ASN A 127 -7.48 -3.79 -2.82
N TRP A 128 -6.70 -3.45 -3.86
CA TRP A 128 -7.03 -2.30 -4.70
C TRP A 128 -8.10 -2.55 -5.77
N GLU A 129 -8.54 -3.81 -5.95
CA GLU A 129 -9.69 -4.13 -6.79
C GLU A 129 -11.00 -3.88 -6.05
N THR A 130 -11.13 -4.45 -4.84
CA THR A 130 -12.32 -4.28 -3.98
C THR A 130 -12.36 -2.96 -3.22
N LYS A 131 -11.22 -2.26 -3.13
CA LYS A 131 -11.02 -1.05 -2.33
C LYS A 131 -11.18 -1.28 -0.83
N GLU A 132 -10.93 -2.48 -0.38
CA GLU A 132 -11.03 -2.88 1.02
C GLU A 132 -9.65 -2.95 1.67
N ALA A 133 -9.58 -2.50 2.91
CA ALA A 133 -8.42 -2.59 3.78
C ALA A 133 -8.78 -3.39 5.03
N ASP A 134 -8.05 -4.44 5.28
CA ASP A 134 -8.09 -5.22 6.52
C ASP A 134 -6.92 -4.81 7.41
N PHE A 135 -7.21 -4.32 8.60
CA PHE A 135 -6.23 -3.91 9.60
C PHE A 135 -6.20 -4.93 10.73
N TYR A 136 -5.00 -5.33 11.18
CA TYR A 136 -4.81 -6.38 12.18
C TYR A 136 -3.88 -5.95 13.31
N GLY A 137 -4.19 -6.43 14.50
CA GLY A 137 -3.38 -6.30 15.71
C GLY A 137 -3.44 -4.92 16.36
N ASP A 138 -4.01 -4.87 17.55
CA ASP A 138 -4.16 -3.65 18.37
C ASP A 138 -4.76 -2.46 17.61
N VAL A 139 -5.73 -2.73 16.74
CA VAL A 139 -6.30 -1.75 15.81
C VAL A 139 -7.03 -0.66 16.56
N LYS A 140 -6.60 0.59 16.37
CA LYS A 140 -7.26 1.80 16.89
C LYS A 140 -7.89 2.57 15.77
N VAL A 141 -9.19 2.79 15.86
CA VAL A 141 -9.96 3.60 14.91
C VAL A 141 -10.33 4.93 15.54
N THR A 142 -10.01 6.02 14.87
CA THR A 142 -10.47 7.36 15.21
C THR A 142 -11.34 7.86 14.08
N ALA A 143 -12.62 8.11 14.39
CA ALA A 143 -13.62 8.52 13.41
C ALA A 143 -13.97 10.00 13.54
N GLN A 144 -14.18 10.67 12.42
CA GLN A 144 -14.86 11.96 12.35
C GLN A 144 -16.28 11.79 11.77
N LYS A 145 -17.00 12.89 11.62
CA LYS A 145 -18.46 12.94 11.44
C LYS A 145 -19.07 12.12 10.29
N ASP A 146 -18.28 11.74 9.27
CA ASP A 146 -18.83 11.15 8.04
C ASP A 146 -18.50 9.65 7.87
N LEU A 147 -17.96 9.00 8.91
CA LEU A 147 -17.67 7.57 8.85
C LEU A 147 -18.95 6.76 8.90
N GLN A 148 -19.16 5.92 7.91
CA GLN A 148 -20.29 5.00 7.85
C GLN A 148 -19.95 3.66 8.51
N PHE A 149 -20.98 2.94 8.93
CA PHE A 149 -20.86 1.60 9.50
C PHE A 149 -21.83 0.64 8.82
N ALA A 150 -21.41 -0.62 8.67
CA ALA A 150 -22.34 -1.66 8.29
C ALA A 150 -23.42 -1.83 9.38
N GLU A 151 -24.55 -2.42 9.00
CA GLU A 151 -25.69 -2.60 9.89
C GLU A 151 -25.30 -3.29 11.20
N GLY A 152 -25.75 -2.75 12.30
CA GLY A 152 -25.47 -3.27 13.65
C GLY A 152 -24.10 -2.95 14.22
N LEU A 153 -23.16 -2.36 13.44
CA LEU A 153 -21.84 -2.00 13.95
C LEU A 153 -21.85 -0.63 14.63
N LYS A 154 -21.09 -0.54 15.72
CA LYS A 154 -20.82 0.72 16.43
C LYS A 154 -19.38 0.74 16.91
N LEU A 155 -18.74 1.89 16.79
CA LEU A 155 -17.40 2.09 17.30
C LEU A 155 -17.46 2.20 18.84
N GLU A 156 -16.77 1.30 19.51
CA GLU A 156 -16.60 1.30 20.95
C GLU A 156 -15.22 1.80 21.36
N LYS A 157 -15.07 2.21 22.61
CA LYS A 157 -13.75 2.56 23.16
C LYS A 157 -12.85 1.32 23.23
N GLY A 158 -11.56 1.53 22.96
CA GLY A 158 -10.53 0.49 23.04
C GLY A 158 -9.94 0.13 21.68
N THR A 159 -9.35 -1.06 21.63
CA THR A 159 -8.72 -1.63 20.43
C THR A 159 -9.51 -2.81 19.92
N TYR A 160 -9.32 -3.10 18.64
CA TYR A 160 -9.86 -4.26 17.96
C TYR A 160 -8.72 -5.18 17.54
N ALA A 161 -8.99 -6.48 17.43
CA ALA A 161 -8.05 -7.43 16.83
C ALA A 161 -8.03 -7.29 15.31
N HIS A 162 -9.20 -6.98 14.72
CA HIS A 162 -9.37 -6.81 13.28
C HIS A 162 -10.41 -5.71 12.97
N VAL A 163 -10.15 -4.96 11.89
CA VAL A 163 -11.06 -3.97 11.32
C VAL A 163 -11.01 -4.06 9.81
N ARG A 164 -12.17 -4.23 9.15
CA ARG A 164 -12.31 -4.11 7.71
C ARG A 164 -12.97 -2.79 7.33
N TYR A 165 -12.38 -2.09 6.39
CA TYR A 165 -12.78 -0.76 5.96
C TYR A 165 -12.80 -0.65 4.44
N ASN A 166 -13.90 -0.15 3.87
CA ASN A 166 -13.95 0.21 2.45
C ASN A 166 -13.57 1.69 2.27
N VAL A 167 -12.47 1.90 1.54
CA VAL A 167 -11.86 3.23 1.36
C VAL A 167 -12.75 4.14 0.51
N THR A 168 -13.38 3.61 -0.53
CA THR A 168 -14.22 4.40 -1.46
C THR A 168 -15.54 4.82 -0.80
N GLU A 169 -16.17 3.89 -0.08
CA GLU A 169 -17.44 4.14 0.60
C GLU A 169 -17.25 4.89 1.92
N ASN A 170 -16.03 5.03 2.42
CA ASN A 170 -15.73 5.52 3.76
C ASN A 170 -16.53 4.80 4.84
N LYS A 171 -16.50 3.47 4.80
CA LYS A 171 -17.37 2.61 5.59
C LYS A 171 -16.62 1.51 6.31
N ILE A 172 -16.84 1.37 7.60
CA ILE A 172 -16.41 0.21 8.39
C ILE A 172 -17.36 -0.95 8.07
N LEU A 173 -16.80 -2.05 7.58
CA LEU A 173 -17.52 -3.26 7.23
C LEU A 173 -17.51 -4.30 8.34
N GLN A 174 -16.45 -4.31 9.17
CA GLN A 174 -16.27 -5.28 10.24
C GLN A 174 -15.43 -4.70 11.39
N LEU A 175 -15.76 -5.09 12.64
CA LEU A 175 -15.06 -4.71 13.87
C LEU A 175 -15.02 -5.91 14.81
N ASP A 176 -13.84 -6.52 14.99
CA ASP A 176 -13.69 -7.70 15.84
C ASP A 176 -12.74 -7.43 17.01
N LYS A 177 -13.20 -7.67 18.21
CA LYS A 177 -12.36 -7.61 19.43
C LYS A 177 -11.55 -8.90 19.61
N LYS A 178 -11.98 -9.99 19.00
CA LYS A 178 -11.27 -11.27 18.93
C LYS A 178 -11.28 -11.73 17.50
N PHE A 179 -10.12 -12.01 16.96
CA PHE A 179 -9.93 -12.46 15.59
C PHE A 179 -8.66 -13.31 15.51
N ASP A 180 -8.68 -14.37 14.73
CA ASP A 180 -7.49 -15.17 14.45
C ASP A 180 -6.68 -14.41 13.38
N ILE A 181 -5.66 -13.70 13.83
CA ILE A 181 -4.89 -12.79 13.00
C ILE A 181 -4.01 -13.61 12.06
N PRO A 182 -4.15 -13.46 10.73
CA PRO A 182 -3.27 -14.13 9.80
C PRO A 182 -1.82 -13.67 9.99
N GLU A 183 -0.89 -14.58 9.82
CA GLU A 183 0.53 -14.25 9.77
C GLU A 183 0.80 -13.48 8.46
N ILE A 184 1.15 -12.21 8.59
CA ILE A 184 1.47 -11.34 7.46
C ILE A 184 2.95 -11.03 7.55
N GLU A 185 3.73 -11.71 6.72
CA GLU A 185 5.16 -11.53 6.60
C GLU A 185 5.54 -11.11 5.18
N ILE A 186 6.34 -10.08 5.06
CA ILE A 186 6.89 -9.69 3.78
C ILE A 186 7.98 -10.69 3.41
N PRO A 187 7.85 -11.37 2.25
CA PRO A 187 8.88 -12.28 1.80
C PRO A 187 10.22 -11.57 1.67
N ASP A 188 11.28 -12.23 2.09
CA ASP A 188 12.63 -11.71 1.90
C ASP A 188 12.94 -11.64 0.39
N PRO A 189 13.18 -10.45 -0.17
CA PRO A 189 13.47 -10.29 -1.60
C PRO A 189 14.80 -10.92 -2.00
N ASP A 190 15.62 -11.33 -1.02
CA ASP A 190 16.92 -11.95 -1.23
C ASP A 190 16.87 -13.48 -1.24
N LYS A 191 15.74 -14.08 -0.92
CA LYS A 191 15.46 -15.52 -1.03
C LYS A 191 14.60 -15.81 -2.26
#